data_b9c4bc8500becbf817fa893e6b6ddc41
#
_entry.id   b9c4bc8500becbf817fa893e6b6ddc41
#
_cell.length_a   1.000
_cell.length_b   1.000
_cell.length_c   1.000
_cell.angle_alpha   90.00
_cell.angle_beta   90.00
_cell.angle_gamma   90.00
#
_symmetry.space_group_name_H-M   'P 1'
#
loop_
_entity.id
_entity.type
_entity.pdbx_description
1 polymer ?
#
loop_
_entity_poly.entity_id
_entity_poly.type
_entity_poly.pdbx_seq_one_letter_code
_entity_poly.pdbx_strand_id
1 'polypeptide(L)'
;MHQGAMAETDLLFPADDSTDTKPAKGPVLPANLEAEAAFLGAVLIDNKVIEELTTPLMAEHFHEPVHQRIYERVLRLLDRNSVATPVTLKPYFESDEALKQLGGVTYLAQLTADGQGLLHPRELAEQIYDLALLRQLVSVGRNLVEGALDTSDEVEPLRKIEQAEADLYRVAEGATTGSEAQSFRKAAFGALEVVQAAMNSGGRFSGKTTGLDTINDKTSGLHNSDLVILAGRPAMGKTSLATNIAFNAARRLMDDQKAGIEVGKSPGAGVAFFSLEMSADQLATRILAEPVSYTHLTLPTTVFV
;
A
#
# COMPACT_ATOMS: atom_id res chain seq x y z
N MET A 1 -13.53 -50.95 49.20
CA MET A 1 -14.66 -50.94 48.25
C MET A 1 -14.96 -49.49 47.91
N HIS A 2 -14.65 -49.07 46.81
CA HIS A 2 -15.24 -48.30 45.71
C HIS A 2 -14.15 -47.64 44.84
N GLN A 3 -13.98 -48.25 43.71
CA GLN A 3 -13.27 -47.72 42.54
C GLN A 3 -14.13 -46.60 41.93
N GLY A 4 -13.50 -45.49 41.59
CA GLY A 4 -14.06 -44.44 40.77
C GLY A 4 -13.15 -44.23 39.60
N ALA A 5 -13.58 -44.70 38.43
CA ALA A 5 -12.88 -44.63 37.17
C ALA A 5 -12.82 -43.19 36.65
N MET A 6 -11.64 -42.75 36.25
CA MET A 6 -11.44 -41.56 35.38
C MET A 6 -11.73 -41.97 33.94
N ALA A 7 -12.66 -41.26 33.32
CA ALA A 7 -12.96 -41.39 31.91
C ALA A 7 -11.91 -40.62 31.09
N GLU A 8 -11.13 -41.37 30.31
CA GLU A 8 -10.33 -40.86 29.18
C GLU A 8 -11.29 -40.37 28.10
N THR A 9 -11.18 -39.09 27.75
CA THR A 9 -11.85 -38.52 26.58
C THR A 9 -10.92 -38.74 25.37
N ASP A 10 -11.14 -39.83 24.68
CA ASP A 10 -10.60 -40.12 23.36
C ASP A 10 -11.14 -39.10 22.35
N LEU A 11 -10.32 -38.15 21.92
CA LEU A 11 -10.57 -37.37 20.74
C LEU A 11 -10.23 -38.20 19.51
N LEU A 12 -11.24 -38.87 18.97
CA LEU A 12 -11.19 -39.59 17.71
C LEU A 12 -10.95 -38.63 16.57
N PHE A 13 -9.71 -38.63 16.00
CA PHE A 13 -9.50 -38.28 14.61
C PHE A 13 -9.68 -39.56 13.79
N PRO A 14 -10.54 -39.57 12.76
CA PRO A 14 -10.62 -40.71 11.88
C PRO A 14 -9.30 -40.89 11.12
N ALA A 15 -8.70 -42.07 11.27
CA ALA A 15 -7.60 -42.50 10.42
C ALA A 15 -8.16 -42.72 9.01
N ASP A 16 -7.84 -41.83 8.07
CA ASP A 16 -8.13 -42.01 6.65
C ASP A 16 -7.00 -42.86 6.04
N ASP A 17 -7.31 -44.15 5.86
CA ASP A 17 -6.47 -45.15 5.23
C ASP A 17 -6.71 -45.10 3.71
N SER A 18 -6.05 -44.13 3.03
CA SER A 18 -5.91 -44.15 1.58
C SER A 18 -4.46 -43.88 1.18
N THR A 19 -3.72 -45.01 1.10
CA THR A 19 -2.43 -45.09 0.43
C THR A 19 -2.57 -44.87 -1.08
N ASP A 20 -2.57 -43.59 -1.48
CA ASP A 20 -2.24 -43.18 -2.85
C ASP A 20 -1.35 -41.93 -2.76
N THR A 21 -0.09 -42.17 -2.40
CA THR A 21 0.95 -41.13 -2.37
C THR A 21 1.36 -40.75 -3.78
N LYS A 22 0.55 -39.96 -4.47
CA LYS A 22 1.09 -39.06 -5.46
C LYS A 22 1.96 -38.04 -4.73
N PRO A 23 3.20 -37.74 -5.21
CA PRO A 23 4.02 -36.70 -4.62
C PRO A 23 3.19 -35.40 -4.61
N ALA A 24 2.93 -34.85 -3.43
CA ALA A 24 2.24 -33.59 -3.28
C ALA A 24 3.05 -32.52 -4.06
N LYS A 25 2.56 -32.16 -5.25
CA LYS A 25 3.03 -30.95 -5.94
C LYS A 25 2.77 -29.83 -4.95
N GLY A 26 3.84 -29.20 -4.45
CA GLY A 26 3.71 -28.01 -3.63
C GLY A 26 2.77 -26.99 -4.30
N PRO A 27 2.14 -26.11 -3.55
CA PRO A 27 1.18 -25.16 -4.10
C PRO A 27 1.84 -24.43 -5.27
N VAL A 28 1.21 -24.55 -6.46
CA VAL A 28 1.67 -23.86 -7.67
C VAL A 28 1.53 -22.36 -7.43
N LEU A 29 2.62 -21.63 -7.65
CA LEU A 29 2.61 -20.16 -7.51
C LEU A 29 1.64 -19.55 -8.54
N PRO A 30 0.91 -18.49 -8.16
CA PRO A 30 0.00 -17.81 -9.09
C PRO A 30 0.78 -17.22 -10.27
N ALA A 31 0.47 -17.68 -11.48
CA ALA A 31 1.10 -17.25 -12.72
C ALA A 31 0.16 -17.41 -13.89
N ASN A 32 0.31 -16.57 -14.90
CA ASN A 32 -0.38 -16.67 -16.19
C ASN A 32 0.64 -16.43 -17.31
N LEU A 33 1.27 -17.50 -17.78
CA LEU A 33 2.33 -17.43 -18.79
C LEU A 33 1.80 -16.96 -20.15
N GLU A 34 0.54 -17.25 -20.44
CA GLU A 34 -0.11 -16.80 -21.68
C GLU A 34 -0.30 -15.28 -21.66
N ALA A 35 -0.73 -14.72 -20.53
CA ALA A 35 -0.84 -13.26 -20.37
C ALA A 35 0.52 -12.57 -20.48
N GLU A 36 1.58 -13.16 -19.89
CA GLU A 36 2.94 -12.63 -20.00
C GLU A 36 3.44 -12.62 -21.45
N ALA A 37 3.27 -13.76 -22.17
CA ALA A 37 3.67 -13.89 -23.57
C ALA A 37 2.89 -12.90 -24.45
N ALA A 38 1.60 -12.80 -24.25
CA ALA A 38 0.72 -11.92 -24.99
C ALA A 38 1.06 -10.44 -24.77
N PHE A 39 1.31 -10.05 -23.53
CA PHE A 39 1.74 -8.69 -23.20
C PHE A 39 3.10 -8.34 -23.85
N LEU A 40 4.09 -9.22 -23.75
CA LEU A 40 5.39 -9.03 -24.39
C LEU A 40 5.24 -8.93 -25.92
N GLY A 41 4.36 -9.73 -26.50
CA GLY A 41 4.03 -9.66 -27.94
C GLY A 41 3.48 -8.29 -28.33
N ALA A 42 2.51 -7.77 -27.57
CA ALA A 42 1.97 -6.44 -27.80
C ALA A 42 3.02 -5.34 -27.69
N VAL A 43 3.91 -5.41 -26.69
CA VAL A 43 5.02 -4.48 -26.51
C VAL A 43 6.03 -4.52 -27.68
N LEU A 44 6.32 -5.71 -28.21
CA LEU A 44 7.23 -5.88 -29.36
C LEU A 44 6.63 -5.42 -30.70
N ILE A 45 5.29 -5.33 -30.79
CA ILE A 45 4.57 -4.78 -31.93
C ILE A 45 4.53 -3.24 -31.83
N ASP A 46 4.12 -2.73 -30.67
CA ASP A 46 4.04 -1.30 -30.39
C ASP A 46 4.68 -0.96 -29.03
N ASN A 47 5.85 -0.35 -29.06
CA ASN A 47 6.57 -0.01 -27.85
C ASN A 47 5.88 1.10 -27.03
N LYS A 48 4.96 1.87 -27.61
CA LYS A 48 4.19 2.91 -26.89
C LYS A 48 3.29 2.34 -25.80
N VAL A 49 2.95 1.07 -25.89
CA VAL A 49 2.21 0.35 -24.83
C VAL A 49 2.83 0.58 -23.48
N ILE A 50 4.17 0.58 -23.37
CA ILE A 50 4.87 0.80 -22.09
C ILE A 50 4.66 2.21 -21.55
N GLU A 51 4.67 3.23 -22.43
CA GLU A 51 4.46 4.63 -22.02
C GLU A 51 3.01 4.89 -21.54
N GLU A 52 2.08 4.06 -22.00
CA GLU A 52 0.66 4.16 -21.68
C GLU A 52 0.26 3.36 -20.44
N LEU A 53 1.18 2.58 -19.86
CA LEU A 53 0.88 1.81 -18.63
C LEU A 53 0.67 2.74 -17.45
N THR A 54 -0.39 2.48 -16.70
CA THR A 54 -0.65 3.08 -15.40
C THR A 54 -0.02 2.27 -14.27
N THR A 55 0.17 0.96 -14.51
CA THR A 55 0.72 0.00 -13.57
C THR A 55 2.26 0.04 -13.63
N PRO A 56 2.98 0.12 -12.50
CA PRO A 56 4.44 0.14 -12.45
C PRO A 56 5.00 -1.28 -12.70
N LEU A 57 4.88 -1.78 -13.92
CA LEU A 57 5.33 -3.12 -14.28
C LEU A 57 6.85 -3.14 -14.42
N MET A 58 7.50 -4.04 -13.68
CA MET A 58 8.95 -4.28 -13.71
C MET A 58 9.24 -5.70 -14.20
N ALA A 59 10.48 -5.97 -14.61
CA ALA A 59 10.88 -7.30 -15.10
C ALA A 59 10.66 -8.41 -14.06
N GLU A 60 10.87 -8.13 -12.78
CA GLU A 60 10.67 -9.07 -11.68
C GLU A 60 9.21 -9.50 -11.47
N HIS A 61 8.25 -8.74 -12.04
CA HIS A 61 6.84 -9.09 -11.95
C HIS A 61 6.43 -10.22 -12.90
N PHE A 62 7.26 -10.59 -13.85
CA PHE A 62 7.02 -11.77 -14.68
C PHE A 62 7.39 -13.06 -13.93
N HIS A 63 6.63 -14.11 -14.11
CA HIS A 63 6.91 -15.41 -13.50
C HIS A 63 7.97 -16.18 -14.28
N GLU A 64 7.89 -16.16 -15.61
CA GLU A 64 8.84 -16.86 -16.47
C GLU A 64 10.17 -16.11 -16.56
N PRO A 65 11.31 -16.72 -16.17
CA PRO A 65 12.61 -16.04 -16.18
C PRO A 65 13.04 -15.54 -17.57
N VAL A 66 12.57 -16.17 -18.63
CA VAL A 66 12.85 -15.73 -20.00
C VAL A 66 12.08 -14.44 -20.29
N HIS A 67 10.82 -14.35 -19.86
CA HIS A 67 10.00 -13.14 -20.00
C HIS A 67 10.58 -11.97 -19.22
N GLN A 68 11.08 -12.21 -17.98
CA GLN A 68 11.77 -11.19 -17.18
C GLN A 68 12.93 -10.56 -17.98
N ARG A 69 13.80 -11.41 -18.56
CA ARG A 69 14.96 -10.94 -19.30
C ARG A 69 14.60 -10.25 -20.60
N ILE A 70 13.56 -10.74 -21.30
CA ILE A 70 13.05 -10.07 -22.51
C ILE A 70 12.57 -8.69 -22.14
N TYR A 71 11.73 -8.54 -21.11
CA TYR A 71 11.17 -7.26 -20.69
C TYR A 71 12.26 -6.29 -20.21
N GLU A 72 13.20 -6.77 -19.40
CA GLU A 72 14.36 -5.96 -18.97
C GLU A 72 15.15 -5.43 -20.15
N ARG A 73 15.37 -6.27 -21.18
CA ARG A 73 16.10 -5.84 -22.37
C ARG A 73 15.30 -4.85 -23.21
N VAL A 74 13.99 -5.02 -23.28
CA VAL A 74 13.08 -4.06 -23.92
C VAL A 74 13.20 -2.69 -23.24
N LEU A 75 13.07 -2.62 -21.91
CA LEU A 75 13.21 -1.37 -21.17
C LEU A 75 14.54 -0.68 -21.43
N ARG A 76 15.66 -1.43 -21.40
CA ARG A 76 17.01 -0.90 -21.69
C ARG A 76 17.17 -0.36 -23.11
N LEU A 77 16.47 -0.92 -24.09
CA LEU A 77 16.49 -0.39 -25.46
C LEU A 77 15.70 0.91 -25.54
N LEU A 78 14.54 0.98 -24.91
CA LEU A 78 13.70 2.18 -24.87
C LEU A 78 14.39 3.33 -24.15
N ASP A 79 15.09 3.09 -23.03
CA ASP A 79 15.88 4.07 -22.31
C ASP A 79 16.99 4.71 -23.20
N ARG A 80 17.43 3.98 -24.22
CA ARG A 80 18.39 4.46 -25.21
C ARG A 80 17.73 5.06 -26.45
N ASN A 81 16.44 5.32 -26.41
CA ASN A 81 15.63 5.76 -27.54
C ASN A 81 15.73 4.83 -28.77
N SER A 82 15.92 3.53 -28.53
CA SER A 82 16.00 2.49 -29.56
C SER A 82 14.72 1.67 -29.56
N VAL A 83 14.25 1.29 -30.74
CA VAL A 83 13.03 0.48 -30.88
C VAL A 83 13.30 -0.96 -30.50
N ALA A 84 12.47 -1.53 -29.60
CA ALA A 84 12.50 -2.93 -29.21
C ALA A 84 11.63 -3.76 -30.14
N THR A 85 12.25 -4.61 -30.95
CA THR A 85 11.60 -5.54 -31.88
C THR A 85 12.25 -6.91 -31.77
N PRO A 86 11.63 -7.99 -32.29
CA PRO A 86 12.29 -9.31 -32.34
C PRO A 86 13.66 -9.28 -33.01
N VAL A 87 13.84 -8.42 -34.02
CA VAL A 87 15.11 -8.27 -34.75
C VAL A 87 16.17 -7.58 -33.90
N THR A 88 15.83 -6.50 -33.21
CA THR A 88 16.78 -5.77 -32.35
C THR A 88 17.14 -6.54 -31.08
N LEU A 89 16.26 -7.42 -30.62
CA LEU A 89 16.50 -8.31 -29.47
C LEU A 89 17.34 -9.52 -29.81
N LYS A 90 17.26 -10.02 -31.05
CA LYS A 90 17.93 -11.26 -31.50
C LYS A 90 19.38 -11.39 -31.05
N PRO A 91 20.28 -10.37 -31.24
CA PRO A 91 21.70 -10.51 -30.89
C PRO A 91 21.95 -10.77 -29.40
N TYR A 92 21.02 -10.33 -28.53
CA TYR A 92 21.15 -10.47 -27.07
C TYR A 92 20.74 -11.87 -26.57
N PHE A 93 20.01 -12.61 -27.37
CA PHE A 93 19.43 -13.90 -26.99
C PHE A 93 19.94 -15.09 -27.83
N GLU A 94 20.83 -14.89 -28.78
CA GLU A 94 21.39 -15.97 -29.62
C GLU A 94 22.12 -17.05 -28.80
N SER A 95 22.79 -16.64 -27.72
CA SER A 95 23.52 -17.54 -26.82
C SER A 95 22.74 -17.98 -25.58
N ASP A 96 21.50 -17.49 -25.39
CA ASP A 96 20.70 -17.77 -24.21
C ASP A 96 20.14 -19.21 -24.24
N GLU A 97 20.61 -20.07 -23.32
CA GLU A 97 20.21 -21.48 -23.28
C GLU A 97 18.75 -21.67 -22.89
N ALA A 98 18.19 -20.84 -22.01
CA ALA A 98 16.79 -20.96 -21.60
C ALA A 98 15.85 -20.56 -22.74
N LEU A 99 16.20 -19.52 -23.51
CA LEU A 99 15.43 -19.18 -24.70
C LEU A 99 15.53 -20.29 -25.78
N LYS A 100 16.68 -20.95 -25.91
CA LYS A 100 16.83 -22.10 -26.82
C LYS A 100 15.86 -23.25 -26.49
N GLN A 101 15.58 -23.49 -25.23
CA GLN A 101 14.60 -24.49 -24.79
C GLN A 101 13.16 -24.14 -25.20
N LEU A 102 12.84 -22.85 -25.32
CA LEU A 102 11.53 -22.34 -25.75
C LEU A 102 11.42 -22.18 -27.29
N GLY A 103 12.43 -22.60 -28.06
CA GLY A 103 12.44 -22.45 -29.52
C GLY A 103 13.43 -21.39 -30.03
N GLY A 104 14.28 -20.85 -29.16
CA GLY A 104 15.32 -19.89 -29.53
C GLY A 104 14.75 -18.55 -30.03
N VAL A 105 15.42 -17.95 -30.98
CA VAL A 105 15.02 -16.65 -31.54
C VAL A 105 13.63 -16.69 -32.21
N THR A 106 13.17 -17.88 -32.65
CA THR A 106 11.83 -18.07 -33.20
C THR A 106 10.74 -17.75 -32.17
N TYR A 107 11.02 -17.98 -30.90
CA TYR A 107 10.12 -17.62 -29.81
C TYR A 107 9.77 -16.13 -29.78
N LEU A 108 10.76 -15.24 -30.02
CA LEU A 108 10.50 -13.80 -30.11
C LEU A 108 9.51 -13.46 -31.24
N ALA A 109 9.58 -14.18 -32.35
CA ALA A 109 8.62 -14.01 -33.44
C ALA A 109 7.24 -14.59 -33.11
N GLN A 110 7.17 -15.68 -32.34
CA GLN A 110 5.91 -16.24 -31.84
C GLN A 110 5.20 -15.30 -30.90
N LEU A 111 5.93 -14.66 -29.95
CA LEU A 111 5.34 -13.64 -29.07
C LEU A 111 4.64 -12.54 -29.84
N THR A 112 5.21 -12.07 -30.97
CA THR A 112 4.52 -11.04 -31.79
C THR A 112 3.31 -11.60 -32.53
N ALA A 113 3.28 -12.87 -32.88
CA ALA A 113 2.12 -13.49 -33.48
C ALA A 113 0.97 -13.64 -32.47
N ASP A 114 1.30 -14.01 -31.24
CA ASP A 114 0.34 -14.16 -30.13
C ASP A 114 -0.18 -12.80 -29.66
N GLY A 115 0.63 -11.73 -29.76
CA GLY A 115 0.25 -10.35 -29.44
C GLY A 115 -0.65 -9.67 -30.49
N GLN A 116 -0.80 -10.27 -31.70
CA GLN A 116 -1.66 -9.71 -32.74
C GLN A 116 -3.14 -9.87 -32.37
N GLY A 117 -3.85 -8.77 -32.21
CA GLY A 117 -5.29 -8.77 -31.94
C GLY A 117 -5.67 -8.54 -30.47
N LEU A 118 -4.72 -8.34 -29.59
CA LEU A 118 -5.01 -7.99 -28.19
C LEU A 118 -5.38 -6.51 -28.08
N LEU A 119 -6.65 -6.30 -27.74
CA LEU A 119 -7.24 -4.97 -27.63
C LEU A 119 -6.87 -4.25 -26.31
N HIS A 120 -6.34 -4.97 -25.30
CA HIS A 120 -6.17 -4.42 -23.95
C HIS A 120 -4.84 -4.81 -23.26
N PRO A 121 -3.68 -4.33 -23.77
CA PRO A 121 -2.39 -4.63 -23.12
C PRO A 121 -2.30 -4.15 -21.66
N ARG A 122 -3.07 -3.10 -21.29
CA ARG A 122 -3.13 -2.59 -19.92
C ARG A 122 -3.71 -3.60 -18.95
N GLU A 123 -4.80 -4.28 -19.33
CA GLU A 123 -5.41 -5.31 -18.48
C GLU A 123 -4.47 -6.51 -18.25
N LEU A 124 -3.68 -6.87 -19.28
CA LEU A 124 -2.65 -7.90 -19.13
C LEU A 124 -1.53 -7.46 -18.17
N ALA A 125 -1.07 -6.20 -18.26
CA ALA A 125 -0.09 -5.65 -17.36
C ALA A 125 -0.59 -5.64 -15.91
N GLU A 126 -1.84 -5.23 -15.67
CA GLU A 126 -2.49 -5.27 -14.36
C GLU A 126 -2.56 -6.72 -13.83
N GLN A 127 -2.98 -7.67 -14.67
CA GLN A 127 -3.05 -9.08 -14.28
C GLN A 127 -1.67 -9.65 -13.90
N ILE A 128 -0.62 -9.34 -14.67
CA ILE A 128 0.75 -9.78 -14.38
C ILE A 128 1.21 -9.19 -13.04
N TYR A 129 0.92 -7.93 -12.80
CA TYR A 129 1.26 -7.22 -11.59
C TYR A 129 0.54 -7.80 -10.37
N ASP A 130 -0.76 -8.03 -10.45
CA ASP A 130 -1.57 -8.62 -9.37
C ASP A 130 -1.07 -10.02 -9.01
N LEU A 131 -0.74 -10.84 -10.02
CA LEU A 131 -0.17 -12.17 -9.80
C LEU A 131 1.22 -12.08 -9.17
N ALA A 132 2.01 -11.05 -9.49
CA ALA A 132 3.30 -10.82 -8.84
C ALA A 132 3.13 -10.45 -7.36
N LEU A 133 2.18 -9.58 -7.02
CA LEU A 133 1.84 -9.25 -5.63
C LEU A 133 1.42 -10.49 -4.84
N LEU A 134 0.58 -11.34 -5.43
CA LEU A 134 0.19 -12.60 -4.80
C LEU A 134 1.39 -13.51 -4.55
N ARG A 135 2.36 -13.59 -5.49
CA ARG A 135 3.59 -14.34 -5.28
C ARG A 135 4.45 -13.77 -4.15
N GLN A 136 4.54 -12.45 -4.06
CA GLN A 136 5.25 -11.78 -2.96
C GLN A 136 4.59 -12.09 -1.61
N LEU A 137 3.24 -12.04 -1.52
CA LEU A 137 2.50 -12.42 -0.32
C LEU A 137 2.75 -13.89 0.06
N VAL A 138 2.76 -14.81 -0.91
CA VAL A 138 3.10 -16.22 -0.67
C VAL A 138 4.52 -16.35 -0.12
N SER A 139 5.49 -15.59 -0.65
CA SER A 139 6.87 -15.58 -0.17
C SER A 139 6.96 -15.08 1.27
N VAL A 140 6.32 -13.96 1.58
CA VAL A 140 6.26 -13.43 2.96
C VAL A 140 5.63 -14.44 3.91
N GLY A 141 4.51 -15.07 3.50
CA GLY A 141 3.85 -16.10 4.31
C GLY A 141 4.73 -17.32 4.57
N ARG A 142 5.48 -17.79 3.57
CA ARG A 142 6.43 -18.90 3.74
C ARG A 142 7.56 -18.52 4.71
N ASN A 143 8.18 -17.36 4.52
CA ASN A 143 9.24 -16.89 5.40
C ASN A 143 8.74 -16.72 6.85
N LEU A 144 7.51 -16.27 7.03
CA LEU A 144 6.88 -16.16 8.35
C LEU A 144 6.69 -17.53 9.00
N VAL A 145 6.16 -18.51 8.26
CA VAL A 145 5.98 -19.89 8.76
C VAL A 145 7.33 -20.53 9.07
N GLU A 146 8.30 -20.46 8.16
CA GLU A 146 9.65 -21.01 8.36
C GLU A 146 10.33 -20.35 9.57
N GLY A 147 10.24 -19.03 9.69
CA GLY A 147 10.79 -18.30 10.83
C GLY A 147 10.10 -18.59 12.16
N ALA A 148 8.81 -18.95 12.15
CA ALA A 148 8.08 -19.32 13.36
C ALA A 148 8.33 -20.76 13.80
N LEU A 149 8.70 -21.64 12.87
CA LEU A 149 9.07 -23.03 13.16
C LEU A 149 10.52 -23.15 13.65
N ASP A 150 11.34 -22.13 13.46
CA ASP A 150 12.70 -22.07 14.01
C ASP A 150 12.62 -21.79 15.52
N THR A 151 12.91 -22.81 16.33
CA THR A 151 12.87 -22.77 17.80
C THR A 151 14.26 -22.68 18.43
N SER A 152 15.29 -22.25 17.68
CA SER A 152 16.62 -22.05 18.22
C SER A 152 16.61 -20.94 19.30
N ASP A 153 17.51 -21.07 20.31
CA ASP A 153 17.59 -20.12 21.44
C ASP A 153 17.95 -18.67 21.03
N GLU A 154 18.34 -18.48 19.76
CA GLU A 154 18.69 -17.17 19.19
C GLU A 154 17.48 -16.41 18.61
N VAL A 155 16.31 -17.06 18.53
CA VAL A 155 15.12 -16.48 17.89
C VAL A 155 14.33 -15.62 18.89
N GLU A 156 14.29 -14.31 18.66
CA GLU A 156 13.43 -13.38 19.40
C GLU A 156 12.06 -13.28 18.69
N PRO A 157 10.96 -13.75 19.29
CA PRO A 157 9.63 -13.74 18.65
C PRO A 157 9.16 -12.34 18.22
N LEU A 158 9.43 -11.32 19.02
CA LEU A 158 9.06 -9.93 18.71
C LEU A 158 9.76 -9.43 17.45
N ARG A 159 11.04 -9.74 17.28
CA ARG A 159 11.77 -9.39 16.04
C ARG A 159 11.19 -10.07 14.80
N LYS A 160 10.67 -11.30 14.94
CA LYS A 160 10.02 -11.97 13.81
C LYS A 160 8.71 -11.29 13.42
N ILE A 161 7.96 -10.80 14.41
CA ILE A 161 6.74 -10.01 14.16
C ILE A 161 7.10 -8.69 13.46
N GLU A 162 8.06 -7.94 13.97
CA GLU A 162 8.53 -6.69 13.35
C GLU A 162 9.01 -6.89 11.91
N GLN A 163 9.73 -7.99 11.67
CA GLN A 163 10.19 -8.34 10.31
C GLN A 163 9.01 -8.65 9.38
N ALA A 164 8.02 -9.42 9.85
CA ALA A 164 6.83 -9.74 9.08
C ALA A 164 5.99 -8.49 8.74
N GLU A 165 5.84 -7.58 9.70
CA GLU A 165 5.18 -6.29 9.48
C GLU A 165 5.92 -5.46 8.43
N ALA A 166 7.25 -5.36 8.52
CA ALA A 166 8.07 -4.64 7.54
C ALA A 166 8.00 -5.26 6.14
N ASP A 167 7.96 -6.60 6.05
CA ASP A 167 7.84 -7.30 4.76
C ASP A 167 6.46 -7.08 4.13
N LEU A 168 5.37 -7.17 4.91
CA LEU A 168 4.02 -6.87 4.44
C LEU A 168 3.87 -5.40 4.03
N TYR A 169 4.47 -4.49 4.80
CA TYR A 169 4.44 -3.07 4.48
C TYR A 169 5.15 -2.78 3.15
N ARG A 170 6.30 -3.41 2.88
CA ARG A 170 7.01 -3.28 1.58
C ARG A 170 6.17 -3.76 0.41
N VAL A 171 5.44 -4.88 0.55
CA VAL A 171 4.52 -5.35 -0.49
C VAL A 171 3.41 -4.34 -0.72
N ALA A 172 2.82 -3.80 0.35
CA ALA A 172 1.75 -2.80 0.25
C ALA A 172 2.24 -1.46 -0.34
N GLU A 173 3.44 -1.01 0.04
CA GLU A 173 4.05 0.22 -0.46
C GLU A 173 4.41 0.07 -1.95
N GLY A 174 4.96 -1.07 -2.36
CA GLY A 174 5.20 -1.39 -3.78
C GLY A 174 3.92 -1.34 -4.60
N ALA A 175 2.81 -1.79 -4.05
CA ALA A 175 1.49 -1.72 -4.69
C ALA A 175 0.95 -0.27 -4.82
N THR A 176 1.32 0.61 -3.90
CA THR A 176 0.84 2.01 -3.87
C THR A 176 1.77 3.00 -4.57
N THR A 177 3.02 2.62 -4.84
CA THR A 177 4.03 3.50 -5.46
C THR A 177 3.85 3.70 -6.97
N GLY A 178 2.79 3.18 -7.55
CA GLY A 178 2.25 3.72 -8.79
C GLY A 178 1.76 5.15 -8.55
N SER A 179 2.69 6.07 -8.19
CA SER A 179 2.43 7.50 -8.25
C SER A 179 2.13 7.81 -9.72
N GLU A 180 0.84 7.72 -10.08
CA GLU A 180 0.37 8.15 -11.38
C GLU A 180 0.94 9.54 -11.63
N ALA A 181 1.81 9.67 -12.60
CA ALA A 181 2.14 10.96 -13.18
C ALA A 181 0.82 11.55 -13.69
N GLN A 182 0.17 12.35 -12.86
CA GLN A 182 -1.10 12.95 -13.22
C GLN A 182 -0.88 13.95 -14.33
N SER A 183 -1.64 13.81 -15.42
CA SER A 183 -1.61 14.84 -16.47
C SER A 183 -1.97 16.20 -15.85
N PHE A 184 -1.29 17.25 -16.26
CA PHE A 184 -1.56 18.62 -15.78
C PHE A 184 -3.05 18.98 -15.89
N ARG A 185 -3.74 18.49 -16.91
CA ARG A 185 -5.17 18.69 -17.08
C ARG A 185 -5.97 18.10 -15.91
N LYS A 186 -5.67 16.84 -15.47
CA LYS A 186 -6.34 16.18 -14.33
C LYS A 186 -6.05 16.94 -13.03
N ALA A 187 -4.80 17.35 -12.82
CA ALA A 187 -4.40 18.16 -11.67
C ALA A 187 -5.09 19.54 -11.67
N ALA A 188 -5.20 20.19 -12.83
CA ALA A 188 -5.87 21.49 -12.95
C ALA A 188 -7.39 21.39 -12.67
N PHE A 189 -8.07 20.34 -13.14
CA PHE A 189 -9.48 20.12 -12.80
C PHE A 189 -9.67 19.86 -11.31
N GLY A 190 -8.82 19.05 -10.67
CA GLY A 190 -8.85 18.83 -9.22
C GLY A 190 -8.63 20.14 -8.43
N ALA A 191 -7.69 20.98 -8.87
CA ALA A 191 -7.47 22.29 -8.26
C ALA A 191 -8.69 23.23 -8.40
N LEU A 192 -9.36 23.21 -9.55
CA LEU A 192 -10.59 23.99 -9.77
C LEU A 192 -11.74 23.53 -8.84
N GLU A 193 -11.89 22.21 -8.65
CA GLU A 193 -12.90 21.67 -7.71
C GLU A 193 -12.62 22.12 -6.28
N VAL A 194 -11.37 22.10 -5.84
CA VAL A 194 -10.96 22.59 -4.50
C VAL A 194 -11.27 24.08 -4.34
N VAL A 195 -10.94 24.89 -5.34
CA VAL A 195 -11.23 26.34 -5.33
C VAL A 195 -12.73 26.59 -5.32
N GLN A 196 -13.52 25.88 -6.13
CA GLN A 196 -14.98 26.00 -6.15
C GLN A 196 -15.61 25.60 -4.81
N ALA A 197 -15.14 24.50 -4.21
CA ALA A 197 -15.59 24.07 -2.89
C ALA A 197 -15.26 25.12 -1.81
N ALA A 198 -14.07 25.70 -1.85
CA ALA A 198 -13.67 26.79 -0.95
C ALA A 198 -14.52 28.05 -1.12
N MET A 199 -14.86 28.43 -2.36
CA MET A 199 -15.77 29.59 -2.63
C MET A 199 -17.20 29.32 -2.17
N ASN A 200 -17.70 28.10 -2.31
CA ASN A 200 -19.05 27.70 -1.94
C ASN A 200 -19.22 27.44 -0.44
N SER A 201 -18.15 27.16 0.29
CA SER A 201 -18.21 26.87 1.73
C SER A 201 -18.51 28.09 2.60
N GLY A 202 -18.46 29.31 2.04
CA GLY A 202 -18.74 30.56 2.78
C GLY A 202 -17.87 30.76 4.03
N GLY A 203 -16.86 29.87 4.21
CA GLY A 203 -15.99 29.84 5.36
C GLY A 203 -14.85 30.84 5.25
N ARG A 204 -14.38 31.32 6.40
CA ARG A 204 -13.24 32.24 6.48
C ARG A 204 -11.93 31.56 6.07
N PHE A 205 -11.87 30.21 6.07
CA PHE A 205 -10.68 29.42 5.76
C PHE A 205 -11.06 28.09 5.12
N SER A 206 -10.17 27.54 4.30
CA SER A 206 -10.41 26.33 3.50
C SER A 206 -9.94 25.04 4.17
N GLY A 207 -9.05 25.14 5.15
CA GLY A 207 -8.47 24.01 5.89
C GLY A 207 -9.26 23.61 7.14
N LYS A 208 -8.69 22.74 7.94
CA LYS A 208 -9.21 22.33 9.25
C LYS A 208 -8.89 23.40 10.30
N THR A 209 -9.84 23.65 11.20
CA THR A 209 -9.68 24.74 12.20
C THR A 209 -8.64 24.38 13.26
N THR A 210 -7.86 25.36 13.66
CA THR A 210 -7.03 25.31 14.88
C THR A 210 -7.80 25.72 16.14
N GLY A 211 -9.02 26.26 15.98
CA GLY A 211 -9.80 26.86 17.07
C GLY A 211 -9.31 28.24 17.48
N LEU A 212 -8.29 28.77 16.83
CA LEU A 212 -7.70 30.09 17.10
C LEU A 212 -7.84 30.97 15.83
N ASP A 213 -8.75 31.94 15.87
CA ASP A 213 -9.11 32.75 14.69
C ASP A 213 -7.88 33.40 14.05
N THR A 214 -6.98 33.98 14.87
CA THR A 214 -5.78 34.67 14.37
C THR A 214 -4.85 33.71 13.62
N ILE A 215 -4.77 32.45 14.04
CA ILE A 215 -3.97 31.44 13.33
C ILE A 215 -4.69 31.02 12.07
N ASN A 216 -5.99 30.73 12.16
CA ASN A 216 -6.81 30.34 11.01
C ASN A 216 -6.77 31.42 9.91
N ASP A 217 -6.87 32.71 10.28
CA ASP A 217 -6.81 33.82 9.33
C ASP A 217 -5.44 33.94 8.62
N LYS A 218 -4.35 33.52 9.30
CA LYS A 218 -2.98 33.57 8.76
C LYS A 218 -2.62 32.36 7.92
N THR A 219 -3.12 31.17 8.29
CA THR A 219 -2.78 29.89 7.64
C THR A 219 -3.86 29.39 6.70
N SER A 220 -5.05 30.01 6.70
CA SER A 220 -6.27 29.49 6.06
C SER A 220 -6.70 28.14 6.61
N GLY A 221 -6.33 27.82 7.87
CA GLY A 221 -6.53 26.53 8.51
C GLY A 221 -5.39 25.54 8.22
N LEU A 222 -5.55 24.28 8.67
CA LEU A 222 -4.61 23.19 8.44
C LEU A 222 -5.09 22.37 7.24
N HIS A 223 -4.24 22.16 6.24
CA HIS A 223 -4.60 21.40 5.04
C HIS A 223 -4.05 20.00 5.07
N ASN A 224 -4.66 19.10 4.31
CA ASN A 224 -4.16 17.73 4.14
C ASN A 224 -2.75 17.77 3.52
N SER A 225 -1.89 16.88 3.98
CA SER A 225 -0.48 16.75 3.57
C SER A 225 0.44 17.88 4.03
N ASP A 226 -0.03 18.86 4.80
CA ASP A 226 0.84 19.90 5.37
C ASP A 226 1.66 19.34 6.53
N LEU A 227 2.94 19.69 6.57
CA LEU A 227 3.80 19.54 7.74
C LEU A 227 3.95 20.88 8.44
N VAL A 228 3.28 21.06 9.59
CA VAL A 228 3.35 22.30 10.38
C VAL A 228 4.29 22.11 11.57
N ILE A 229 5.37 22.87 11.63
CA ILE A 229 6.36 22.79 12.69
C ILE A 229 6.13 23.91 13.72
N LEU A 230 5.83 23.51 14.97
CA LEU A 230 5.71 24.42 16.11
C LEU A 230 7.01 24.40 16.92
N ALA A 231 7.77 25.48 16.86
CA ALA A 231 9.05 25.61 17.56
C ALA A 231 9.01 26.71 18.62
N GLY A 232 9.81 26.56 19.66
CA GLY A 232 9.97 27.54 20.73
C GLY A 232 10.93 27.05 21.81
N ARG A 233 11.43 27.94 22.66
CA ARG A 233 12.29 27.59 23.79
C ARG A 233 11.54 26.68 24.78
N PRO A 234 12.25 25.88 25.61
CA PRO A 234 11.62 25.13 26.68
C PRO A 234 10.72 26.04 27.56
N ALA A 235 9.64 25.48 28.06
CA ALA A 235 8.62 26.16 28.88
C ALA A 235 7.82 27.28 28.20
N MET A 236 7.94 27.51 26.90
CA MET A 236 7.15 28.55 26.18
C MET A 236 5.72 28.10 25.80
N GLY A 237 5.25 26.97 26.27
CA GLY A 237 3.88 26.51 26.06
C GLY A 237 3.63 25.79 24.72
N LYS A 238 4.65 25.27 24.02
CA LYS A 238 4.49 24.51 22.76
C LYS A 238 3.45 23.40 22.87
N THR A 239 3.62 22.51 23.86
CA THR A 239 2.71 21.38 24.09
C THR A 239 1.31 21.85 24.44
N SER A 240 1.18 22.94 25.22
CA SER A 240 -0.12 23.54 25.56
C SER A 240 -0.83 24.06 24.32
N LEU A 241 -0.12 24.76 23.42
CA LEU A 241 -0.71 25.23 22.16
C LEU A 241 -1.10 24.05 21.25
N ALA A 242 -0.25 23.03 21.14
CA ALA A 242 -0.55 21.85 20.32
C ALA A 242 -1.78 21.07 20.84
N THR A 243 -1.89 20.87 22.15
CA THR A 243 -3.07 20.22 22.78
C THR A 243 -4.33 21.05 22.59
N ASN A 244 -4.25 22.38 22.67
CA ASN A 244 -5.34 23.31 22.42
C ASN A 244 -5.86 23.19 20.98
N ILE A 245 -4.97 23.24 20.00
CA ILE A 245 -5.31 23.06 18.58
C ILE A 245 -5.98 21.72 18.36
N ALA A 246 -5.40 20.64 18.88
CA ALA A 246 -5.94 19.30 18.76
C ALA A 246 -7.35 19.19 19.36
N PHE A 247 -7.55 19.70 20.57
CA PHE A 247 -8.83 19.68 21.26
C PHE A 247 -9.89 20.50 20.50
N ASN A 248 -9.57 21.70 20.06
CA ASN A 248 -10.51 22.58 19.35
C ASN A 248 -10.93 21.96 17.99
N ALA A 249 -9.98 21.37 17.25
CA ALA A 249 -10.30 20.69 16.00
C ALA A 249 -11.24 19.49 16.21
N ALA A 250 -10.96 18.66 17.21
CA ALA A 250 -11.78 17.49 17.54
C ALA A 250 -13.18 17.90 18.08
N ARG A 251 -13.24 18.91 18.94
CA ARG A 251 -14.49 19.45 19.47
C ARG A 251 -15.37 20.01 18.36
N ARG A 252 -14.80 20.77 17.43
CA ARG A 252 -15.54 21.30 16.30
C ARG A 252 -16.16 20.19 15.45
N LEU A 253 -15.42 19.13 15.17
CA LEU A 253 -15.95 17.98 14.45
C LEU A 253 -17.14 17.35 15.18
N MET A 254 -17.02 17.15 16.50
CA MET A 254 -18.08 16.59 17.32
C MET A 254 -19.34 17.45 17.32
N ASP A 255 -19.18 18.78 17.44
CA ASP A 255 -20.30 19.71 17.46
C ASP A 255 -21.02 19.76 16.09
N ASP A 256 -20.26 19.74 14.99
CA ASP A 256 -20.79 19.68 13.64
C ASP A 256 -21.52 18.35 13.36
N GLN A 257 -20.99 17.23 13.83
CA GLN A 257 -21.68 15.93 13.73
C GLN A 257 -23.01 15.91 14.49
N LYS A 258 -23.07 16.51 15.70
CA LYS A 258 -24.32 16.65 16.46
C LYS A 258 -25.33 17.56 15.72
N ALA A 259 -24.84 18.51 14.95
CA ALA A 259 -25.66 19.37 14.10
C ALA A 259 -26.07 18.72 12.76
N GLY A 260 -25.68 17.46 12.51
CA GLY A 260 -26.00 16.74 11.29
C GLY A 260 -25.12 17.10 10.08
N ILE A 261 -23.99 17.78 10.30
CA ILE A 261 -23.03 18.12 9.25
C ILE A 261 -22.14 16.90 8.96
N GLU A 262 -22.01 16.55 7.70
CA GLU A 262 -21.13 15.45 7.26
C GLU A 262 -19.66 15.73 7.62
N VAL A 263 -18.91 14.69 8.02
CA VAL A 263 -17.50 14.77 8.42
C VAL A 263 -16.63 15.48 7.36
N GLY A 264 -16.89 15.20 6.07
CA GLY A 264 -16.15 15.81 4.97
C GLY A 264 -16.37 17.34 4.82
N LYS A 265 -17.50 17.86 5.30
CA LYS A 265 -17.86 19.28 5.22
C LYS A 265 -17.53 20.06 6.50
N SER A 266 -17.19 19.36 7.58
CA SER A 266 -16.81 20.00 8.84
C SER A 266 -15.41 20.63 8.74
N PRO A 267 -15.21 21.87 9.23
CA PRO A 267 -13.88 22.43 9.45
C PRO A 267 -13.14 21.78 10.65
N GLY A 268 -13.82 20.96 11.45
CA GLY A 268 -13.20 20.15 12.47
C GLY A 268 -12.49 18.91 11.91
N ALA A 269 -11.70 18.21 12.75
CA ALA A 269 -10.97 17.02 12.35
C ALA A 269 -10.84 16.04 13.52
N GLY A 270 -10.76 14.72 13.21
CA GLY A 270 -10.23 13.73 14.14
C GLY A 270 -8.73 13.96 14.33
N VAL A 271 -8.23 13.81 15.57
CA VAL A 271 -6.83 14.07 15.89
C VAL A 271 -6.22 12.86 16.59
N ALA A 272 -5.08 12.40 16.08
CA ALA A 272 -4.20 11.47 16.76
C ALA A 272 -3.03 12.28 17.37
N PHE A 273 -2.76 12.08 18.65
CA PHE A 273 -1.69 12.79 19.36
C PHE A 273 -0.62 11.80 19.83
N PHE A 274 0.59 11.93 19.28
CA PHE A 274 1.73 11.11 19.65
C PHE A 274 2.67 11.95 20.52
N SER A 275 2.98 11.48 21.74
CA SER A 275 3.87 12.17 22.67
C SER A 275 5.02 11.28 23.08
N LEU A 276 6.26 11.78 22.93
CA LEU A 276 7.47 11.14 23.42
C LEU A 276 7.94 11.72 24.77
N GLU A 277 7.31 12.81 25.24
CA GLU A 277 7.72 13.54 26.44
C GLU A 277 6.75 13.36 27.61
N MET A 278 5.44 13.24 27.31
CA MET A 278 4.39 13.21 28.31
C MET A 278 3.56 11.93 28.21
N SER A 279 3.15 11.36 29.36
CA SER A 279 2.22 10.23 29.40
C SER A 279 0.80 10.64 28.96
N ALA A 280 -0.01 9.65 28.55
CA ALA A 280 -1.40 9.85 28.17
C ALA A 280 -2.22 10.51 29.30
N ASP A 281 -1.99 10.13 30.56
CA ASP A 281 -2.68 10.68 31.74
C ASP A 281 -2.37 12.17 31.93
N GLN A 282 -1.11 12.57 31.70
CA GLN A 282 -0.70 13.98 31.81
C GLN A 282 -1.33 14.83 30.68
N LEU A 283 -1.42 14.28 29.47
CA LEU A 283 -2.08 14.94 28.36
C LEU A 283 -3.59 15.05 28.60
N ALA A 284 -4.24 13.97 29.06
CA ALA A 284 -5.65 13.96 29.43
C ALA A 284 -5.96 14.97 30.52
N THR A 285 -5.10 15.05 31.57
CA THR A 285 -5.26 16.04 32.64
C THR A 285 -5.19 17.48 32.11
N ARG A 286 -4.30 17.77 31.18
CA ARG A 286 -4.22 19.10 30.53
C ARG A 286 -5.48 19.41 29.72
N ILE A 287 -5.96 18.47 28.93
CA ILE A 287 -7.19 18.63 28.16
C ILE A 287 -8.39 18.84 29.08
N LEU A 288 -8.48 18.12 30.20
CA LEU A 288 -9.53 18.28 31.20
C LEU A 288 -9.44 19.57 32.01
N ALA A 289 -8.23 20.08 32.24
CA ALA A 289 -8.02 21.33 32.98
C ALA A 289 -8.42 22.58 32.18
N GLU A 290 -8.44 22.50 30.86
CA GLU A 290 -8.75 23.63 29.99
C GLU A 290 -10.24 24.03 29.99
N PRO A 291 -11.21 23.09 30.05
CA PRO A 291 -12.62 23.41 30.03
C PRO A 291 -13.32 23.44 31.38
N VAL A 292 -12.68 23.82 32.49
CA VAL A 292 -13.35 23.97 33.80
C VAL A 292 -14.57 24.91 33.75
N SER A 293 -14.81 25.53 32.60
CA SER A 293 -15.98 26.36 32.31
C SER A 293 -17.16 25.61 31.67
N TYR A 294 -17.07 24.28 31.38
CA TYR A 294 -18.13 23.55 30.69
C TYR A 294 -18.51 22.25 31.42
N THR A 295 -19.78 22.17 31.84
CA THR A 295 -20.34 21.12 32.73
C THR A 295 -20.69 19.78 32.07
N HIS A 296 -20.44 19.54 30.78
CA HIS A 296 -20.70 18.27 30.11
C HIS A 296 -19.62 17.89 29.11
N LEU A 297 -18.67 17.09 29.54
CA LEU A 297 -17.64 16.47 28.70
C LEU A 297 -17.89 14.95 28.60
N THR A 298 -18.49 14.52 27.50
CA THR A 298 -18.27 13.16 26.99
C THR A 298 -17.22 13.27 25.89
N LEU A 299 -15.98 12.89 26.21
CA LEU A 299 -14.90 12.80 25.24
C LEU A 299 -15.16 11.61 24.30
N PRO A 300 -15.16 11.79 22.97
CA PRO A 300 -14.96 10.67 22.06
C PRO A 300 -13.47 10.30 22.15
N THR A 301 -13.17 9.37 23.04
CA THR A 301 -11.82 8.82 23.21
C THR A 301 -11.52 7.84 22.08
N THR A 302 -10.75 8.28 21.10
CA THR A 302 -9.84 7.39 20.41
C THR A 302 -8.46 8.03 20.46
N VAL A 303 -7.81 7.95 21.62
CA VAL A 303 -6.38 8.23 21.77
C VAL A 303 -5.72 6.87 21.66
N PHE A 304 -5.08 6.59 20.52
CA PHE A 304 -4.11 5.52 20.40
C PHE A 304 -2.76 6.09 20.85
N VAL A 305 -2.18 5.47 21.84
CA VAL A 305 -0.79 5.69 22.28
C VAL A 305 0.09 4.66 21.60
#